data_8a1dd790ae80a53bd0e3726d2f787abf
#
_entry.id   8a1dd790ae80a53bd0e3726d2f787abf
#
_cell.length_a   1.000
_cell.length_b   1.000
_cell.length_c   1.000
_cell.angle_alpha   90.00
_cell.angle_beta   90.00
_cell.angle_gamma   90.00
#
_symmetry.space_group_name_H-M   'P 1'
#
loop_
_entity.id
_entity.type
_entity.pdbx_description
1 polymer ?
#
loop_
_entity_poly.entity_id
_entity_poly.type
_entity_poly.pdbx_seq_one_letter_code
_entity_poly.pdbx_strand_id
1 'polypeptide(L)'
;MMMHKNDPQTEAGKLPPLELVHKMGEFIGEHAKAGRVLDGAGLAGSKTRTRLTFRNGEVTIKNGPYRGEHELPAGTLLLKVKTREEAIGWAERYGKILGDGEIELGKVNEPWDIGVMPAPENPPLQMLLIDKADKATEAGGRTAQQKAAISRLKTEMTKAGVLVRSLNLQPTSKGKRLTFTNNNLQVLDGPFAESKELLGGFAVLELSGFEEAIAMCRTYAEILGGTLEVDVRIVDQTEDAA
;
A
#
# COMPACT_ATOMS: atom_id res chain seq x y z
N MET A 1 9.04 -4.27 -1.32
CA MET A 1 7.61 -4.02 -1.56
C MET A 1 7.41 -3.42 -2.94
N MET A 2 6.52 -3.98 -3.71
CA MET A 2 6.06 -3.48 -5.01
C MET A 2 4.73 -2.77 -4.81
N MET A 3 4.55 -1.58 -5.41
CA MET A 3 3.34 -0.77 -5.27
C MET A 3 2.98 -0.21 -6.65
N HIS A 4 1.87 -0.65 -7.22
CA HIS A 4 1.39 -0.11 -8.49
C HIS A 4 0.38 1.02 -8.28
N LYS A 5 0.30 1.91 -9.26
CA LYS A 5 -0.64 3.05 -9.25
C LYS A 5 -2.03 2.61 -9.68
N ASN A 6 -3.03 3.32 -9.20
CA ASN A 6 -4.43 3.07 -9.55
C ASN A 6 -4.68 3.42 -11.02
N ASP A 7 -5.58 2.69 -11.65
CA ASP A 7 -5.99 2.92 -13.04
C ASP A 7 -7.44 3.47 -13.11
N PRO A 8 -7.82 4.09 -14.24
CA PRO A 8 -9.15 4.70 -14.39
C PRO A 8 -10.32 3.72 -14.27
N GLN A 9 -10.12 2.43 -14.54
CA GLN A 9 -11.18 1.43 -14.45
C GLN A 9 -11.44 1.03 -13.00
N THR A 10 -10.36 0.77 -12.25
CA THR A 10 -10.42 0.55 -10.80
C THR A 10 -11.01 1.77 -10.09
N GLU A 11 -10.62 2.98 -10.49
CA GLU A 11 -11.18 4.21 -9.93
C GLU A 11 -12.68 4.36 -10.21
N ALA A 12 -13.14 3.91 -11.37
CA ALA A 12 -14.55 3.85 -11.72
C ALA A 12 -15.32 2.71 -11.04
N GLY A 13 -14.64 1.87 -10.23
CA GLY A 13 -15.24 0.71 -9.56
C GLY A 13 -15.66 -0.41 -10.52
N LYS A 14 -15.03 -0.51 -11.69
CA LYS A 14 -15.28 -1.60 -12.62
C LYS A 14 -14.60 -2.87 -12.15
N LEU A 15 -15.32 -3.98 -12.23
CA LEU A 15 -14.74 -5.29 -11.96
C LEU A 15 -13.72 -5.66 -13.04
N PRO A 16 -12.59 -6.28 -12.68
CA PRO A 16 -11.65 -6.80 -13.64
C PRO A 16 -12.29 -7.95 -14.47
N PRO A 17 -11.92 -8.10 -15.74
CA PRO A 17 -12.35 -9.27 -16.52
C PRO A 17 -11.90 -10.57 -15.85
N LEU A 18 -12.73 -11.63 -15.88
CA LEU A 18 -12.39 -12.92 -15.27
C LEU A 18 -11.09 -13.52 -15.80
N GLU A 19 -10.80 -13.35 -17.09
CA GLU A 19 -9.53 -13.77 -17.68
C GLU A 19 -8.32 -13.10 -17.01
N LEU A 20 -8.42 -11.80 -16.73
CA LEU A 20 -7.37 -11.06 -16.01
C LEU A 20 -7.22 -11.59 -14.59
N VAL A 21 -8.34 -11.85 -13.90
CA VAL A 21 -8.34 -12.40 -12.54
C VAL A 21 -7.65 -13.78 -12.51
N HIS A 22 -7.94 -14.64 -13.47
CA HIS A 22 -7.30 -15.97 -13.58
C HIS A 22 -5.80 -15.87 -13.84
N LYS A 23 -5.38 -15.10 -14.85
CA LYS A 23 -3.95 -14.90 -15.17
C LYS A 23 -3.18 -14.33 -13.96
N MET A 24 -3.77 -13.35 -13.29
CA MET A 24 -3.16 -12.77 -12.10
C MET A 24 -3.10 -13.77 -10.94
N GLY A 25 -4.16 -14.57 -10.75
CA GLY A 25 -4.20 -15.62 -9.74
C GLY A 25 -3.15 -16.71 -9.96
N GLU A 26 -2.95 -17.14 -11.21
CA GLU A 26 -1.89 -18.09 -11.59
C GLU A 26 -0.51 -17.49 -11.30
N PHE A 27 -0.25 -16.27 -11.78
CA PHE A 27 1.02 -15.58 -11.54
C PHE A 27 1.34 -15.44 -10.05
N ILE A 28 0.41 -14.92 -9.25
CA ILE A 28 0.58 -14.76 -7.80
C ILE A 28 0.77 -16.13 -7.15
N GLY A 29 -0.03 -17.14 -7.52
CA GLY A 29 0.03 -18.47 -6.95
C GLY A 29 1.36 -19.17 -7.20
N GLU A 30 1.94 -19.06 -8.41
CA GLU A 30 3.26 -19.59 -8.74
C GLU A 30 4.36 -18.93 -7.89
N HIS A 31 4.34 -17.61 -7.79
CA HIS A 31 5.34 -16.87 -7.02
C HIS A 31 5.19 -17.06 -5.51
N ALA A 32 3.97 -17.22 -5.01
CA ALA A 32 3.72 -17.53 -3.59
C ALA A 32 4.24 -18.94 -3.23
N LYS A 33 3.99 -19.95 -4.08
CA LYS A 33 4.54 -21.31 -3.90
C LYS A 33 6.07 -21.34 -3.91
N ALA A 34 6.69 -20.45 -4.69
CA ALA A 34 8.14 -20.28 -4.74
C ALA A 34 8.71 -19.42 -3.60
N GLY A 35 7.88 -18.93 -2.67
CA GLY A 35 8.29 -18.08 -1.56
C GLY A 35 8.67 -16.63 -1.96
N ARG A 36 8.37 -16.22 -3.19
CA ARG A 36 8.72 -14.88 -3.71
C ARG A 36 7.68 -13.82 -3.40
N VAL A 37 6.40 -14.19 -3.36
CA VAL A 37 5.29 -13.33 -2.93
C VAL A 37 4.88 -13.77 -1.54
N LEU A 38 5.06 -12.88 -0.56
CA LEU A 38 4.72 -13.14 0.84
C LEU A 38 3.32 -12.64 1.19
N ASP A 39 2.88 -11.57 0.54
CA ASP A 39 1.58 -10.93 0.76
C ASP A 39 1.28 -9.95 -0.39
N GLY A 40 0.02 -9.57 -0.56
CA GLY A 40 -0.36 -8.54 -1.51
C GLY A 40 -1.85 -8.43 -1.69
N ALA A 41 -2.29 -7.24 -2.10
CA ALA A 41 -3.69 -6.98 -2.37
C ALA A 41 -3.88 -5.80 -3.33
N GLY A 42 -4.97 -5.82 -4.08
CA GLY A 42 -5.50 -4.65 -4.76
C GLY A 42 -6.24 -3.74 -3.78
N LEU A 43 -6.25 -2.46 -4.08
CA LEU A 43 -7.00 -1.46 -3.32
C LEU A 43 -8.18 -0.96 -4.14
N ALA A 44 -9.31 -0.75 -3.48
CA ALA A 44 -10.47 -0.15 -4.10
C ALA A 44 -10.23 1.32 -4.46
N GLY A 45 -11.02 1.84 -5.41
CA GLY A 45 -10.95 3.24 -5.86
C GLY A 45 -11.21 4.26 -4.76
N SER A 46 -10.91 5.53 -5.06
CA SER A 46 -10.93 6.63 -4.08
C SER A 46 -12.26 6.83 -3.37
N LYS A 47 -13.37 6.44 -3.98
CA LYS A 47 -14.72 6.51 -3.38
C LYS A 47 -14.81 5.81 -2.02
N THR A 48 -14.00 4.77 -1.79
CA THR A 48 -13.99 4.01 -0.54
C THR A 48 -12.89 4.42 0.42
N ARG A 49 -12.06 5.41 0.06
CA ARG A 49 -10.90 5.85 0.84
C ARG A 49 -11.23 6.98 1.80
N THR A 50 -10.35 7.15 2.79
CA THR A 50 -10.38 8.26 3.73
C THR A 50 -8.97 8.82 3.87
N ARG A 51 -8.84 10.15 3.78
CA ARG A 51 -7.61 10.88 4.00
C ARG A 51 -7.69 11.64 5.32
N LEU A 52 -6.66 11.50 6.14
CA LEU A 52 -6.49 12.23 7.39
C LEU A 52 -5.29 13.16 7.24
N THR A 53 -5.51 14.46 7.38
CA THR A 53 -4.45 15.48 7.33
C THR A 53 -4.26 16.06 8.72
N PHE A 54 -3.05 15.99 9.23
CA PHE A 54 -2.66 16.50 10.55
C PHE A 54 -1.86 17.78 10.37
N ARG A 55 -2.29 18.86 11.02
CA ARG A 55 -1.60 20.14 11.02
C ARG A 55 -1.77 20.85 12.36
N ASN A 56 -0.66 21.22 12.98
CA ASN A 56 -0.66 21.95 14.27
C ASN A 56 -1.49 21.26 15.36
N GLY A 57 -1.49 19.92 15.40
CA GLY A 57 -2.25 19.13 16.37
C GLY A 57 -3.73 18.93 16.04
N GLU A 58 -4.23 19.54 14.98
CA GLU A 58 -5.59 19.31 14.46
C GLU A 58 -5.61 18.21 13.40
N VAL A 59 -6.74 17.53 13.25
CA VAL A 59 -6.96 16.54 12.19
C VAL A 59 -8.14 16.93 11.33
N THR A 60 -7.95 16.90 10.02
CA THR A 60 -9.02 17.04 9.03
C THR A 60 -9.22 15.68 8.35
N ILE A 61 -10.47 15.21 8.31
CA ILE A 61 -10.85 13.94 7.71
C ILE A 61 -11.64 14.21 6.43
N LYS A 62 -11.14 13.69 5.32
CA LYS A 62 -11.78 13.80 4.00
C LYS A 62 -12.10 12.40 3.47
N ASN A 63 -13.38 12.10 3.31
CA ASN A 63 -13.82 10.89 2.61
C ASN A 63 -13.80 11.12 1.10
N GLY A 64 -13.47 10.03 0.34
CA GLY A 64 -13.50 10.07 -1.11
C GLY A 64 -14.90 10.32 -1.70
N PRO A 65 -14.98 10.54 -3.02
CA PRO A 65 -13.88 10.41 -3.97
C PRO A 65 -12.93 11.62 -3.97
N TYR A 66 -11.64 11.37 -4.21
CA TYR A 66 -10.62 12.41 -4.42
C TYR A 66 -9.50 11.89 -5.33
N ARG A 67 -8.70 12.82 -5.85
CA ARG A 67 -7.48 12.50 -6.62
C ARG A 67 -6.27 12.43 -5.69
N GLY A 68 -5.24 11.69 -6.13
CA GLY A 68 -3.94 11.73 -5.50
C GLY A 68 -3.29 13.12 -5.61
N GLU A 69 -2.51 13.49 -4.62
CA GLU A 69 -1.78 14.77 -4.58
C GLU A 69 -0.31 14.55 -4.23
N HIS A 70 -0.04 13.83 -3.15
CA HIS A 70 1.29 13.55 -2.60
C HIS A 70 1.41 12.07 -2.27
N GLU A 71 1.38 11.23 -3.30
CA GLU A 71 1.30 9.78 -3.14
C GLU A 71 2.70 9.16 -3.10
N LEU A 72 3.35 9.27 -1.96
CA LEU A 72 4.65 8.65 -1.68
C LEU A 72 4.61 7.95 -0.31
N PRO A 73 4.45 6.61 -0.26
CA PRO A 73 4.40 5.90 1.01
C PRO A 73 5.74 5.91 1.74
N ALA A 74 5.71 6.17 3.07
CA ALA A 74 6.81 5.94 4.00
C ALA A 74 6.66 4.62 4.74
N GLY A 75 5.42 4.14 4.87
CA GLY A 75 5.09 2.87 5.50
C GLY A 75 3.63 2.52 5.31
N THR A 76 3.29 1.29 5.68
CA THR A 76 1.91 0.80 5.60
C THR A 76 1.58 -0.07 6.82
N LEU A 77 0.31 -0.01 7.26
CA LEU A 77 -0.27 -0.93 8.22
C LEU A 77 -1.51 -1.57 7.60
N LEU A 78 -1.52 -2.89 7.50
CA LEU A 78 -2.71 -3.64 7.12
C LEU A 78 -3.54 -3.90 8.36
N LEU A 79 -4.76 -3.38 8.36
CA LEU A 79 -5.69 -3.44 9.49
C LEU A 79 -6.88 -4.34 9.15
N LYS A 80 -7.26 -5.21 10.07
CA LYS A 80 -8.51 -5.95 10.04
C LYS A 80 -9.44 -5.38 11.11
N VAL A 81 -10.52 -4.74 10.67
CA VAL A 81 -11.44 -3.97 11.52
C VAL A 81 -12.88 -4.38 11.31
N LYS A 82 -13.78 -3.97 12.19
CA LYS A 82 -15.22 -4.20 12.06
C LYS A 82 -15.87 -3.12 11.21
N THR A 83 -15.41 -1.88 11.34
CA THR A 83 -15.98 -0.73 10.64
C THR A 83 -14.87 0.20 10.14
N ARG A 84 -15.22 1.07 9.20
CA ARG A 84 -14.33 2.13 8.70
C ARG A 84 -13.99 3.13 9.81
N GLU A 85 -14.93 3.43 10.68
CA GLU A 85 -14.76 4.35 11.80
C GLU A 85 -13.73 3.82 12.81
N GLU A 86 -13.69 2.51 13.03
CA GLU A 86 -12.65 1.87 13.83
C GLU A 86 -11.26 2.07 13.19
N ALA A 87 -11.13 1.87 11.87
CA ALA A 87 -9.88 2.13 11.17
C ALA A 87 -9.45 3.61 11.27
N ILE A 88 -10.40 4.54 11.13
CA ILE A 88 -10.15 5.98 11.27
C ILE A 88 -9.64 6.29 12.69
N GLY A 89 -10.25 5.73 13.73
CA GLY A 89 -9.81 5.92 15.12
C GLY A 89 -8.37 5.46 15.35
N TRP A 90 -7.98 4.31 14.78
CA TRP A 90 -6.59 3.84 14.84
C TRP A 90 -5.64 4.74 14.02
N ALA A 91 -6.06 5.19 12.83
CA ALA A 91 -5.28 6.11 12.00
C ALA A 91 -5.06 7.47 12.67
N GLU A 92 -6.07 8.00 13.37
CA GLU A 92 -5.92 9.24 14.15
C GLU A 92 -4.87 9.10 15.26
N ARG A 93 -4.90 7.98 15.99
CA ARG A 93 -3.92 7.72 17.05
C ARG A 93 -2.51 7.60 16.46
N TYR A 94 -2.36 6.93 15.33
CA TYR A 94 -1.09 6.79 14.63
C TYR A 94 -0.58 8.15 14.13
N GLY A 95 -1.43 8.94 13.46
CA GLY A 95 -1.06 10.24 12.93
C GLY A 95 -0.71 11.27 13.99
N LYS A 96 -1.37 11.25 15.14
CA LYS A 96 -1.01 12.10 16.30
C LYS A 96 0.40 11.85 16.82
N ILE A 97 0.92 10.61 16.67
CA ILE A 97 2.31 10.27 17.03
C ILE A 97 3.27 10.81 15.95
N LEU A 98 2.87 10.77 14.68
CA LEU A 98 3.71 11.26 13.58
C LEU A 98 3.85 12.78 13.62
N GLY A 99 2.82 13.50 14.02
CA GLY A 99 2.74 14.95 13.95
C GLY A 99 2.14 15.42 12.62
N ASP A 100 2.57 16.59 12.13
CA ASP A 100 2.08 17.13 10.86
C ASP A 100 2.39 16.20 9.71
N GLY A 101 1.39 15.92 8.88
CA GLY A 101 1.51 14.98 7.77
C GLY A 101 0.17 14.50 7.26
N GLU A 102 0.19 13.46 6.47
CA GLU A 102 -1.00 12.88 5.87
C GLU A 102 -0.98 11.36 5.92
N ILE A 103 -2.14 10.78 6.21
CA ILE A 103 -2.39 9.34 6.19
C ILE A 103 -3.56 9.09 5.25
N GLU A 104 -3.47 8.03 4.47
CA GLU A 104 -4.58 7.53 3.68
C GLU A 104 -5.02 6.14 4.18
N LEU A 105 -6.33 5.91 4.27
CA LEU A 105 -6.93 4.62 4.48
C LEU A 105 -7.57 4.15 3.18
N GLY A 106 -7.07 3.06 2.59
CA GLY A 106 -7.62 2.41 1.41
C GLY A 106 -8.29 1.08 1.76
N LYS A 107 -9.51 0.83 1.25
CA LYS A 107 -10.13 -0.49 1.39
C LYS A 107 -9.36 -1.51 0.55
N VAL A 108 -9.00 -2.64 1.16
CA VAL A 108 -8.43 -3.79 0.44
C VAL A 108 -9.55 -4.53 -0.29
N ASN A 109 -9.29 -4.88 -1.54
CA ASN A 109 -10.18 -5.71 -2.33
C ASN A 109 -10.02 -7.19 -1.92
N GLU A 110 -11.11 -7.76 -1.47
CA GLU A 110 -11.22 -9.18 -1.16
C GLU A 110 -11.75 -9.96 -2.38
N PRO A 111 -11.62 -11.30 -2.43
CA PRO A 111 -12.10 -12.08 -3.57
C PRO A 111 -13.58 -11.85 -3.94
N TRP A 112 -14.42 -11.56 -2.98
CA TRP A 112 -15.83 -11.22 -3.24
C TRP A 112 -16.02 -9.81 -3.80
N ASP A 113 -15.14 -8.86 -3.49
CA ASP A 113 -15.20 -7.50 -4.04
C ASP A 113 -14.89 -7.47 -5.54
N ILE A 114 -14.14 -8.46 -6.03
CA ILE A 114 -13.74 -8.59 -7.44
C ILE A 114 -14.49 -9.72 -8.17
N GLY A 115 -15.53 -10.27 -7.55
CA GLY A 115 -16.44 -11.23 -8.19
C GLY A 115 -15.92 -12.67 -8.29
N VAL A 116 -14.86 -13.04 -7.58
CA VAL A 116 -14.27 -14.39 -7.59
C VAL A 116 -15.13 -15.39 -6.81
N MET A 117 -15.76 -14.94 -5.74
CA MET A 117 -16.60 -15.76 -4.88
C MET A 117 -17.68 -14.92 -4.20
N PRO A 118 -18.76 -15.53 -3.69
CA PRO A 118 -19.76 -14.83 -2.88
C PRO A 118 -19.14 -14.27 -1.58
N ALA A 119 -19.64 -13.11 -1.15
CA ALA A 119 -19.25 -12.57 0.16
C ALA A 119 -19.74 -13.48 1.30
N PRO A 120 -18.94 -13.72 2.35
CA PRO A 120 -19.39 -14.39 3.55
C PRO A 120 -20.44 -13.55 4.29
N GLU A 121 -21.20 -14.16 5.21
CA GLU A 121 -22.29 -13.48 5.94
C GLU A 121 -21.83 -12.22 6.69
N ASN A 122 -20.63 -12.27 7.30
CA ASN A 122 -20.01 -11.16 8.02
C ASN A 122 -18.57 -10.99 7.49
N PRO A 123 -18.40 -10.36 6.31
CA PRO A 123 -17.09 -10.24 5.71
C PRO A 123 -16.17 -9.37 6.57
N PRO A 124 -14.92 -9.78 6.79
CA PRO A 124 -13.95 -8.92 7.44
C PRO A 124 -13.71 -7.68 6.59
N LEU A 125 -13.51 -6.52 7.22
CA LEU A 125 -13.07 -5.32 6.54
C LEU A 125 -11.56 -5.18 6.73
N GLN A 126 -10.82 -5.25 5.63
CA GLN A 126 -9.41 -4.93 5.63
C GLN A 126 -9.18 -3.53 5.05
N MET A 127 -8.36 -2.75 5.76
CA MET A 127 -7.98 -1.39 5.38
C MET A 127 -6.46 -1.28 5.38
N LEU A 128 -5.89 -0.78 4.30
CA LEU A 128 -4.48 -0.40 4.28
C LEU A 128 -4.35 1.05 4.72
N LEU A 129 -3.72 1.25 5.88
CA LEU A 129 -3.24 2.57 6.29
C LEU A 129 -1.93 2.83 5.55
N ILE A 130 -1.86 3.93 4.83
CA ILE A 130 -0.69 4.39 4.09
C ILE A 130 -0.21 5.67 4.78
N ASP A 131 0.96 5.59 5.39
CA ASP A 131 1.66 6.72 5.96
C ASP A 131 2.45 7.41 4.84
N LYS A 132 2.17 8.67 4.58
CA LYS A 132 2.82 9.39 3.49
C LYS A 132 4.17 9.94 3.90
N ALA A 133 5.13 9.82 2.99
CA ALA A 133 6.48 10.32 3.20
C ALA A 133 6.52 11.86 3.26
N ASP A 134 7.39 12.34 4.11
CA ASP A 134 7.76 13.75 4.22
C ASP A 134 9.29 13.91 4.10
N LYS A 135 9.78 15.13 4.23
CA LYS A 135 11.23 15.41 4.17
C LYS A 135 12.02 14.66 5.25
N ALA A 136 11.43 14.44 6.42
CA ALA A 136 12.11 13.77 7.54
C ALA A 136 12.25 12.27 7.25
N THR A 137 11.18 11.62 6.79
CA THR A 137 11.18 10.19 6.44
C THR A 137 12.10 9.92 5.24
N GLU A 138 12.13 10.80 4.24
CA GLU A 138 13.06 10.70 3.12
C GLU A 138 14.52 10.96 3.51
N ALA A 139 14.78 11.72 4.57
CA ALA A 139 16.12 11.93 5.13
C ALA A 139 16.60 10.81 6.07
N GLY A 140 15.81 9.79 6.29
CA GLY A 140 16.20 8.61 7.07
C GLY A 140 15.59 8.46 8.44
N GLY A 141 14.50 9.20 8.75
CA GLY A 141 13.73 8.67 9.82
C GLY A 141 12.99 9.53 10.82
N ARG A 142 12.18 8.83 11.56
CA ARG A 142 11.45 9.27 12.74
C ARG A 142 12.36 9.35 13.94
N THR A 143 12.04 10.24 14.87
CA THR A 143 12.74 10.35 16.16
C THR A 143 12.61 9.05 16.98
N ALA A 144 13.54 8.80 17.89
CA ALA A 144 13.46 7.66 18.82
C ALA A 144 12.16 7.66 19.63
N GLN A 145 11.66 8.85 20.02
CA GLN A 145 10.40 9.00 20.72
C GLN A 145 9.20 8.57 19.88
N GLN A 146 9.15 8.99 18.60
CA GLN A 146 8.10 8.56 17.67
C GLN A 146 8.15 7.05 17.44
N LYS A 147 9.33 6.47 17.20
CA LYS A 147 9.51 5.02 17.03
C LYS A 147 8.99 4.24 18.23
N ALA A 148 9.35 4.65 19.45
CA ALA A 148 8.88 4.01 20.68
C ALA A 148 7.36 4.14 20.86
N ALA A 149 6.76 5.28 20.51
CA ALA A 149 5.32 5.49 20.61
C ALA A 149 4.56 4.65 19.55
N ILE A 150 5.08 4.57 18.32
CA ILE A 150 4.53 3.72 17.25
C ILE A 150 4.58 2.25 17.67
N SER A 151 5.71 1.77 18.21
CA SER A 151 5.85 0.39 18.66
C SER A 151 4.82 0.04 19.74
N ARG A 152 4.59 0.92 20.72
CA ARG A 152 3.54 0.74 21.73
C ARG A 152 2.14 0.66 21.09
N LEU A 153 1.83 1.56 20.15
CA LEU A 153 0.54 1.55 19.46
C LEU A 153 0.35 0.28 18.62
N LYS A 154 1.39 -0.18 17.90
CA LYS A 154 1.36 -1.46 17.16
C LYS A 154 1.08 -2.64 18.10
N THR A 155 1.71 -2.67 19.29
CA THR A 155 1.45 -3.69 20.31
C THR A 155 -0.02 -3.68 20.78
N GLU A 156 -0.60 -2.50 20.97
CA GLU A 156 -2.03 -2.39 21.32
C GLU A 156 -2.93 -2.88 20.20
N MET A 157 -2.64 -2.50 18.93
CA MET A 157 -3.37 -2.96 17.75
C MET A 157 -3.30 -4.48 17.59
N THR A 158 -2.12 -5.09 17.85
CA THR A 158 -1.93 -6.54 17.82
C THR A 158 -2.75 -7.24 18.91
N LYS A 159 -2.72 -6.73 20.16
CA LYS A 159 -3.55 -7.25 21.26
C LYS A 159 -5.05 -7.13 20.99
N ALA A 160 -5.46 -6.08 20.27
CA ALA A 160 -6.85 -5.89 19.85
C ALA A 160 -7.24 -6.77 18.64
N GLY A 161 -6.30 -7.52 18.05
CA GLY A 161 -6.52 -8.32 16.83
C GLY A 161 -6.75 -7.49 15.57
N VAL A 162 -6.34 -6.22 15.58
CA VAL A 162 -6.54 -5.27 14.48
C VAL A 162 -5.36 -5.23 13.52
N LEU A 163 -4.12 -5.28 14.02
CA LEU A 163 -2.93 -5.23 13.17
C LEU A 163 -2.67 -6.59 12.55
N VAL A 164 -2.70 -6.65 11.22
CA VAL A 164 -2.34 -7.85 10.44
C VAL A 164 -0.86 -7.80 10.05
N ARG A 165 -0.41 -6.64 9.56
CA ARG A 165 0.97 -6.43 9.10
C ARG A 165 1.34 -4.96 9.20
N SER A 166 2.60 -4.71 9.46
CA SER A 166 3.19 -3.36 9.44
C SER A 166 4.49 -3.39 8.65
N LEU A 167 4.68 -2.44 7.76
CA LEU A 167 5.88 -2.32 6.93
C LEU A 167 6.36 -0.87 6.93
N ASN A 168 7.63 -0.67 7.22
CA ASN A 168 8.31 0.61 7.01
C ASN A 168 9.13 0.52 5.73
N LEU A 169 9.14 1.59 4.94
CA LEU A 169 9.85 1.65 3.68
C LEU A 169 11.11 2.50 3.83
N GLN A 170 12.22 2.02 3.28
CA GLN A 170 13.42 2.85 3.19
C GLN A 170 13.17 4.04 2.24
N PRO A 171 13.94 5.15 2.36
CA PRO A 171 13.82 6.33 1.50
C PRO A 171 13.81 5.99 0.00
N THR A 172 13.17 6.82 -0.81
CA THR A 172 13.09 6.62 -2.28
C THR A 172 14.46 6.56 -2.94
N SER A 173 15.48 7.21 -2.36
CA SER A 173 16.87 7.12 -2.83
C SER A 173 17.44 5.69 -2.90
N LYS A 174 16.79 4.75 -2.22
CA LYS A 174 17.11 3.32 -2.26
C LYS A 174 16.08 2.48 -3.01
N GLY A 175 15.18 3.12 -3.73
CA GLY A 175 14.11 2.47 -4.49
C GLY A 175 14.24 2.70 -5.99
N LYS A 176 13.31 2.09 -6.72
CA LYS A 176 13.18 2.28 -8.18
C LYS A 176 11.73 2.54 -8.52
N ARG A 177 11.49 3.44 -9.49
CA ARG A 177 10.20 3.61 -10.17
C ARG A 177 10.29 3.01 -11.55
N LEU A 178 9.36 2.14 -11.87
CA LEU A 178 9.24 1.45 -13.14
C LEU A 178 8.01 1.98 -13.86
N THR A 179 8.20 2.53 -15.06
CA THR A 179 7.09 2.97 -15.91
C THR A 179 7.05 2.12 -17.17
N PHE A 180 5.96 1.40 -17.34
CA PHE A 180 5.68 0.60 -18.52
C PHE A 180 4.72 1.38 -19.41
N THR A 181 5.05 1.50 -20.70
CA THR A 181 4.18 2.08 -21.73
C THR A 181 4.22 1.19 -22.94
N ASN A 182 3.12 0.52 -23.24
CA ASN A 182 3.05 -0.48 -24.32
C ASN A 182 4.20 -1.51 -24.22
N ASN A 183 4.41 -2.05 -23.02
CA ASN A 183 5.49 -2.99 -22.67
C ASN A 183 6.92 -2.42 -22.73
N ASN A 184 7.11 -1.15 -23.09
CA ASN A 184 8.41 -0.50 -22.99
C ASN A 184 8.64 -0.06 -21.55
N LEU A 185 9.78 -0.45 -20.99
CA LEU A 185 10.16 -0.14 -19.60
C LEU A 185 11.11 1.05 -19.55
N GLN A 186 10.75 2.02 -18.72
CA GLN A 186 11.68 3.02 -18.18
C GLN A 186 11.91 2.75 -16.70
N VAL A 187 13.17 2.81 -16.27
CA VAL A 187 13.58 2.66 -14.87
C VAL A 187 14.13 3.99 -14.40
N LEU A 188 13.56 4.52 -13.34
CA LEU A 188 14.06 5.69 -12.63
C LEU A 188 14.62 5.24 -11.29
N ASP A 189 15.92 5.44 -11.10
CA ASP A 189 16.55 5.29 -9.78
C ASP A 189 16.15 6.45 -8.88
N GLY A 190 15.93 6.15 -7.60
CA GLY A 190 15.62 7.21 -6.65
C GLY A 190 16.82 8.16 -6.38
N PRO A 191 16.57 9.30 -5.74
CA PRO A 191 15.28 9.71 -5.21
C PRO A 191 14.29 10.15 -6.30
N PHE A 192 13.01 9.81 -6.14
CA PHE A 192 11.95 10.24 -7.05
C PHE A 192 10.86 11.00 -6.31
N ALA A 193 10.18 11.87 -7.04
CA ALA A 193 9.13 12.73 -6.50
C ALA A 193 7.84 11.93 -6.19
N GLU A 194 6.95 12.56 -5.44
CA GLU A 194 5.60 12.08 -5.18
C GLU A 194 4.85 11.81 -6.50
N SER A 195 3.96 10.82 -6.48
CA SER A 195 3.01 10.59 -7.56
C SER A 195 1.72 11.39 -7.32
N LYS A 196 1.02 11.71 -8.39
CA LYS A 196 -0.35 12.24 -8.33
C LYS A 196 -1.39 11.14 -8.51
N GLU A 197 -0.94 9.89 -8.69
CA GLU A 197 -1.82 8.74 -8.84
C GLU A 197 -1.87 7.96 -7.53
N LEU A 198 -3.09 7.65 -7.07
CA LEU A 198 -3.34 6.85 -5.88
C LEU A 198 -2.72 5.45 -6.01
N LEU A 199 -2.40 4.84 -4.89
CA LEU A 199 -1.94 3.46 -4.85
C LEU A 199 -3.08 2.52 -5.27
N GLY A 200 -2.85 1.69 -6.29
CA GLY A 200 -3.83 0.73 -6.80
C GLY A 200 -3.74 -0.64 -6.12
N GLY A 201 -2.57 -0.95 -5.56
CA GLY A 201 -2.32 -2.18 -4.83
C GLY A 201 -0.85 -2.33 -4.48
N PHE A 202 -0.55 -3.38 -3.73
CA PHE A 202 0.80 -3.68 -3.27
C PHE A 202 1.09 -5.17 -3.27
N ALA A 203 2.37 -5.54 -3.31
CA ALA A 203 2.86 -6.87 -2.98
C ALA A 203 4.14 -6.80 -2.14
N VAL A 204 4.22 -7.65 -1.15
CA VAL A 204 5.43 -7.88 -0.34
C VAL A 204 6.19 -9.03 -0.96
N LEU A 205 7.44 -8.77 -1.34
CA LEU A 205 8.25 -9.70 -2.11
C LEU A 205 9.52 -10.06 -1.32
N GLU A 206 9.89 -11.34 -1.36
CA GLU A 206 11.20 -11.84 -0.93
C GLU A 206 11.99 -12.22 -2.17
N LEU A 207 12.97 -11.41 -2.54
CA LEU A 207 13.72 -11.52 -3.80
C LEU A 207 15.21 -11.30 -3.57
N SER A 208 16.04 -11.78 -4.47
CA SER A 208 17.50 -11.63 -4.42
C SER A 208 17.97 -10.18 -4.68
N GLY A 209 17.14 -9.35 -5.32
CA GLY A 209 17.46 -7.95 -5.61
C GLY A 209 16.53 -7.29 -6.61
N PHE A 210 16.90 -6.07 -7.03
CA PHE A 210 16.08 -5.28 -7.94
C PHE A 210 15.92 -5.89 -9.34
N GLU A 211 16.91 -6.62 -9.85
CA GLU A 211 16.81 -7.24 -11.17
C GLU A 211 15.67 -8.28 -11.21
N GLU A 212 15.56 -9.09 -10.17
CA GLU A 212 14.46 -10.04 -10.04
C GLU A 212 13.11 -9.33 -9.86
N ALA A 213 13.08 -8.24 -9.08
CA ALA A 213 11.88 -7.42 -8.91
C ALA A 213 11.43 -6.79 -10.24
N ILE A 214 12.38 -6.26 -11.04
CA ILE A 214 12.10 -5.68 -12.36
C ILE A 214 11.54 -6.75 -13.31
N ALA A 215 12.13 -7.95 -13.33
CA ALA A 215 11.65 -9.05 -14.16
C ALA A 215 10.20 -9.45 -13.77
N MET A 216 9.92 -9.55 -12.48
CA MET A 216 8.58 -9.84 -11.96
C MET A 216 7.59 -8.73 -12.32
N CYS A 217 7.98 -7.45 -12.16
CA CYS A 217 7.14 -6.31 -12.53
C CYS A 217 6.84 -6.26 -14.04
N ARG A 218 7.76 -6.71 -14.89
CA ARG A 218 7.54 -6.80 -16.33
C ARG A 218 6.41 -7.78 -16.66
N THR A 219 6.48 -9.01 -16.15
CA THR A 219 5.40 -10.00 -16.33
C THR A 219 4.07 -9.49 -15.75
N TYR A 220 4.12 -8.88 -14.57
CA TYR A 220 2.95 -8.26 -13.96
C TYR A 220 2.33 -7.18 -14.86
N ALA A 221 3.15 -6.30 -15.44
CA ALA A 221 2.69 -5.25 -16.36
C ALA A 221 2.10 -5.83 -17.65
N GLU A 222 2.70 -6.89 -18.22
CA GLU A 222 2.18 -7.58 -19.40
C GLU A 222 0.78 -8.16 -19.14
N ILE A 223 0.57 -8.77 -17.97
CA ILE A 223 -0.76 -9.28 -17.56
C ILE A 223 -1.77 -8.14 -17.46
N LEU A 224 -1.36 -6.96 -17.00
CA LEU A 224 -2.22 -5.76 -16.87
C LEU A 224 -2.38 -4.95 -18.17
N GLY A 225 -1.88 -5.44 -19.30
CA GLY A 225 -2.04 -4.78 -20.61
C GLY A 225 -0.89 -3.83 -20.99
N GLY A 226 0.25 -3.93 -20.32
CA GLY A 226 1.51 -3.31 -20.73
C GLY A 226 1.68 -1.81 -20.42
N THR A 227 0.74 -1.19 -19.71
CA THR A 227 0.84 0.21 -19.28
C THR A 227 0.61 0.29 -17.77
N LEU A 228 1.66 0.64 -17.01
CA LEU A 228 1.65 0.59 -15.56
C LEU A 228 2.80 1.42 -14.98
N GLU A 229 2.57 2.12 -13.87
CA GLU A 229 3.63 2.66 -13.02
C GLU A 229 3.71 1.87 -11.71
N VAL A 230 4.93 1.48 -11.33
CA VAL A 230 5.21 0.68 -10.15
C VAL A 230 6.39 1.27 -9.38
N ASP A 231 6.20 1.52 -8.10
CA ASP A 231 7.31 1.81 -7.19
C ASP A 231 7.79 0.51 -6.53
N VAL A 232 9.08 0.22 -6.61
CA VAL A 232 9.74 -0.88 -5.92
C VAL A 232 10.61 -0.31 -4.82
N ARG A 233 10.24 -0.62 -3.57
CA ARG A 233 10.87 -0.07 -2.37
C ARG A 233 11.41 -1.17 -1.47
N ILE A 234 12.54 -0.94 -0.84
CA ILE A 234 13.07 -1.83 0.18
C ILE A 234 12.26 -1.65 1.46
N VAL A 235 11.83 -2.77 2.04
CA VAL A 235 11.22 -2.81 3.37
C VAL A 235 12.31 -2.76 4.42
N ASP A 236 12.15 -1.92 5.41
CA ASP A 236 13.09 -1.86 6.54
C ASP A 236 12.81 -3.02 7.49
N GLN A 237 13.77 -3.94 7.59
CA GLN A 237 13.67 -5.13 8.45
C GLN A 237 14.01 -4.85 9.92
N THR A 238 14.48 -3.65 10.24
CA THR A 238 15.01 -3.35 11.58
C THR A 238 13.94 -3.06 12.64
N GLU A 239 12.68 -2.87 12.26
CA GLU A 239 11.60 -2.46 13.17
C GLU A 239 10.54 -3.53 13.46
N ASP A 240 10.56 -4.69 12.80
CA ASP A 240 9.55 -5.76 12.98
C ASP A 240 10.02 -6.92 13.89
N ALA A 241 11.22 -6.80 14.48
CA ALA A 241 11.76 -7.77 15.44
C ALA A 241 11.48 -7.28 16.88
N ALA A 242 10.22 -7.41 17.35
CA ALA A 242 9.90 -7.34 18.78
C ALA A 242 8.60 -8.10 19.06
#